data_639ba6eb4e9c657d715be6368958d676
#
_entry.id   639ba6eb4e9c657d715be6368958d676
#
_cell.length_a   1.000
_cell.length_b   1.000
_cell.length_c   1.000
_cell.angle_alpha   90.00
_cell.angle_beta   90.00
_cell.angle_gamma   90.00
#
_symmetry.space_group_name_H-M   'P 1'
#
loop_
_entity.id
_entity.type
_entity.pdbx_description
1 polymer ?
#
loop_
_entity_poly.entity_id
_entity_poly.type
_entity_poly.pdbx_seq_one_letter_code
_entity_poly.pdbx_strand_id
1 'polypeptide(L)'
;MKIYEKMSWVGLANYIINNLKEGDTIEFATDYTEWEGYHCWYFIRIVRIPEYQSRFIVIDYCGGGEAYVIPLNNYSHEFDEDDKDYVREYIKDYFKLCNNLGFEDAPVWVEEEV
;
A
#
# COMPACT_ATOMS: atom_id res chain seq x y z
N MET A 1 -6.40 -12.05 -16.94
CA MET A 1 -6.16 -13.06 -15.91
C MET A 1 -5.44 -12.41 -14.72
N LYS A 2 -5.92 -12.67 -13.53
CA LYS A 2 -5.30 -12.12 -12.32
C LYS A 2 -4.23 -13.06 -11.79
N ILE A 3 -3.10 -12.48 -11.41
CA ILE A 3 -2.04 -13.21 -10.71
C ILE A 3 -1.76 -12.54 -9.38
N TYR A 4 -1.10 -13.26 -8.50
CA TYR A 4 -0.76 -12.75 -7.17
C TYR A 4 0.72 -12.94 -6.94
N GLU A 5 1.43 -11.83 -6.75
CA GLU A 5 2.86 -11.85 -6.50
C GLU A 5 3.10 -11.74 -4.99
N LYS A 6 3.82 -12.71 -4.45
CA LYS A 6 4.19 -12.72 -3.03
C LYS A 6 5.43 -11.86 -2.81
N MET A 7 5.37 -10.97 -1.85
CA MET A 7 6.49 -10.09 -1.54
C MET A 7 6.51 -9.73 -0.05
N SER A 8 7.63 -9.18 0.41
CA SER A 8 7.75 -8.63 1.75
C SER A 8 7.12 -7.24 1.82
N TRP A 9 7.01 -6.67 3.02
CA TRP A 9 6.56 -5.30 3.20
C TRP A 9 7.48 -4.30 2.51
N VAL A 10 8.79 -4.56 2.54
CA VAL A 10 9.75 -3.73 1.80
C VAL A 10 9.49 -3.82 0.30
N GLY A 11 9.22 -5.02 -0.18
CA GLY A 11 8.85 -5.24 -1.58
C GLY A 11 7.56 -4.50 -1.95
N LEU A 12 6.55 -4.52 -1.07
CA LEU A 12 5.31 -3.78 -1.28
C LEU A 12 5.57 -2.28 -1.37
N ALA A 13 6.38 -1.73 -0.47
CA ALA A 13 6.70 -0.30 -0.51
C ALA A 13 7.36 0.08 -1.84
N ASN A 14 8.31 -0.71 -2.30
CA ASN A 14 8.95 -0.48 -3.59
C ASN A 14 7.99 -0.68 -4.77
N TYR A 15 7.08 -1.64 -4.66
CA TYR A 15 6.05 -1.84 -5.67
C TYR A 15 5.13 -0.62 -5.79
N ILE A 16 4.73 -0.05 -4.67
CA ILE A 16 3.94 1.18 -4.63
C ILE A 16 4.70 2.32 -5.33
N ILE A 17 5.96 2.52 -4.96
CA ILE A 17 6.80 3.58 -5.52
C ILE A 17 6.91 3.45 -7.04
N ASN A 18 7.08 2.23 -7.53
CA ASN A 18 7.32 1.99 -8.95
C ASN A 18 6.06 1.92 -9.81
N ASN A 19 4.91 1.60 -9.20
CA ASN A 19 3.72 1.27 -9.97
C ASN A 19 2.48 2.10 -9.66
N LEU A 20 2.39 2.72 -8.48
CA LEU A 20 1.18 3.47 -8.12
C LEU A 20 1.13 4.80 -8.85
N LYS A 21 0.07 4.99 -9.63
CA LYS A 21 -0.18 6.22 -10.39
C LYS A 21 -1.56 6.78 -10.05
N GLU A 22 -1.74 8.06 -10.35
CA GLU A 22 -3.03 8.71 -10.20
C GLU A 22 -4.13 7.95 -10.95
N GLY A 23 -5.24 7.71 -10.28
CA GLY A 23 -6.36 7.00 -10.85
C GLY A 23 -6.27 5.48 -10.76
N ASP A 24 -5.12 4.95 -10.38
CA ASP A 24 -4.93 3.51 -10.22
C ASP A 24 -5.11 3.10 -8.76
N THR A 25 -5.48 1.84 -8.57
CA THR A 25 -5.56 1.21 -7.25
C THR A 25 -4.70 -0.04 -7.24
N ILE A 26 -3.83 -0.15 -6.22
CA ILE A 26 -3.10 -1.38 -5.95
C ILE A 26 -3.88 -2.15 -4.89
N GLU A 27 -4.11 -3.44 -5.13
CA GLU A 27 -4.80 -4.32 -4.20
C GLU A 27 -3.84 -5.38 -3.71
N PHE A 28 -3.86 -5.64 -2.41
CA PHE A 28 -3.06 -6.72 -1.86
C PHE A 28 -3.76 -7.41 -0.70
N ALA A 29 -3.38 -8.65 -0.45
CA ALA A 29 -3.88 -9.45 0.66
C ALA A 29 -2.73 -9.75 1.64
N THR A 30 -3.07 -9.88 2.91
CA THR A 30 -2.09 -10.20 3.95
C THR A 30 -2.17 -11.64 4.42
N ASP A 31 -3.13 -12.40 3.90
CA ASP A 31 -3.34 -13.78 4.32
C ASP A 31 -3.79 -14.64 3.14
N TYR A 32 -3.41 -15.90 3.21
CA TYR A 32 -3.81 -16.91 2.23
C TYR A 32 -4.05 -18.24 2.93
N THR A 33 -5.19 -18.85 2.65
CA THR A 33 -5.46 -20.22 3.08
C THR A 33 -5.92 -21.05 1.90
N GLU A 34 -5.62 -22.36 1.92
CA GLU A 34 -6.03 -23.27 0.85
C GLU A 34 -7.56 -23.36 0.73
N TRP A 35 -8.26 -23.12 1.82
CA TRP A 35 -9.73 -23.23 1.87
C TRP A 35 -10.43 -22.00 1.31
N GLU A 36 -9.92 -20.81 1.65
CA GLU A 36 -10.64 -19.57 1.40
C GLU A 36 -9.91 -18.66 0.42
N GLY A 37 -8.66 -19.02 0.07
CA GLY A 37 -7.86 -18.23 -0.83
C GLY A 37 -7.21 -17.03 -0.15
N TYR A 38 -7.15 -15.92 -0.86
CA TYR A 38 -6.55 -14.70 -0.36
C TYR A 38 -7.55 -13.88 0.43
N HIS A 39 -7.12 -13.40 1.59
CA HIS A 39 -7.99 -12.59 2.46
C HIS A 39 -7.27 -11.38 3.02
N CYS A 40 -8.03 -10.61 3.83
CA CYS A 40 -7.56 -9.39 4.45
C CYS A 40 -7.03 -8.42 3.39
N TRP A 41 -7.93 -8.02 2.50
CA TRP A 41 -7.64 -7.16 1.37
C TRP A 41 -7.45 -5.71 1.78
N TYR A 42 -6.44 -5.10 1.15
CA TYR A 42 -6.15 -3.67 1.27
C TYR A 42 -6.16 -3.05 -0.12
N PHE A 43 -6.55 -1.77 -0.17
CA PHE A 43 -6.65 -0.99 -1.40
C PHE A 43 -5.83 0.28 -1.22
N ILE A 44 -4.89 0.51 -2.14
CA ILE A 44 -3.95 1.63 -2.05
C ILE A 44 -4.17 2.54 -3.24
N ARG A 45 -4.39 3.83 -2.99
CA ARG A 45 -4.59 4.83 -4.03
C ARG A 45 -4.02 6.17 -3.63
N ILE A 46 -3.82 7.04 -4.62
CA ILE A 46 -3.40 8.42 -4.39
C ILE A 46 -4.65 9.30 -4.34
N VAL A 47 -4.72 10.17 -3.36
CA VAL A 47 -5.79 11.16 -3.21
C VAL A 47 -5.20 12.55 -3.24
N ARG A 48 -5.83 13.45 -3.99
CA ARG A 48 -5.48 14.87 -4.05
C ARG A 48 -6.60 15.69 -3.46
N ILE A 49 -6.25 16.67 -2.66
CA ILE A 49 -7.20 17.69 -2.16
C ILE A 49 -6.72 19.03 -2.68
N PRO A 50 -7.26 19.50 -3.82
CA PRO A 50 -6.78 20.73 -4.46
C PRO A 50 -6.90 21.98 -3.59
N GLU A 51 -7.96 22.06 -2.76
CA GLU A 51 -8.22 23.20 -1.88
C GLU A 51 -7.08 23.43 -0.88
N TYR A 52 -6.42 22.35 -0.47
CA TYR A 52 -5.33 22.42 0.49
C TYR A 52 -3.97 22.16 -0.16
N GLN A 53 -3.95 21.95 -1.47
CA GLN A 53 -2.75 21.53 -2.21
C GLN A 53 -2.04 20.37 -1.54
N SER A 54 -2.83 19.40 -1.11
CA SER A 54 -2.35 18.21 -0.43
C SER A 54 -2.52 16.98 -1.30
N ARG A 55 -1.54 16.09 -1.24
CA ARG A 55 -1.56 14.79 -1.89
C ARG A 55 -1.09 13.74 -0.90
N PHE A 56 -1.75 12.60 -0.88
CA PHE A 56 -1.39 11.53 0.03
C PHE A 56 -1.81 10.18 -0.52
N ILE A 57 -1.19 9.14 0.00
CA ILE A 57 -1.57 7.75 -0.29
C ILE A 57 -2.55 7.32 0.81
N VAL A 58 -3.66 6.73 0.39
CA VAL A 58 -4.66 6.18 1.31
C VAL A 58 -4.61 4.66 1.20
N ILE A 59 -4.53 3.99 2.33
CA ILE A 59 -4.62 2.54 2.43
C ILE A 59 -5.90 2.20 3.16
N ASP A 60 -6.85 1.61 2.44
CA ASP A 60 -8.13 1.18 2.99
C ASP A 60 -8.14 -0.33 3.18
N TYR A 61 -8.79 -0.78 4.25
CA TYR A 61 -9.01 -2.19 4.51
C TYR A 61 -10.48 -2.54 4.23
N CYS A 62 -10.70 -3.61 3.48
CA CYS A 62 -12.06 -3.97 3.06
C CYS A 62 -12.98 -4.39 4.21
N GLY A 63 -12.42 -4.77 5.34
CA GLY A 63 -13.19 -5.10 6.54
C GLY A 63 -13.69 -3.91 7.34
N GLY A 64 -13.41 -2.69 6.88
CA GLY A 64 -13.78 -1.46 7.57
C GLY A 64 -12.67 -0.96 8.48
N GLY A 65 -12.96 0.10 9.23
CA GLY A 65 -12.00 0.77 10.08
C GLY A 65 -11.52 2.07 9.46
N GLU A 66 -10.56 2.70 10.10
CA GLU A 66 -10.01 3.96 9.62
C GLU A 66 -8.98 3.71 8.53
N ALA A 67 -9.01 4.56 7.51
CA ALA A 67 -8.00 4.55 6.48
C ALA A 67 -6.65 5.01 7.05
N TYR A 68 -5.58 4.40 6.59
CA TYR A 68 -4.23 4.84 6.91
C TYR A 68 -3.72 5.78 5.81
N VAL A 69 -3.11 6.88 6.23
CA VAL A 69 -2.72 7.95 5.31
C VAL A 69 -1.21 8.16 5.36
N ILE A 70 -0.59 8.16 4.19
CA ILE A 70 0.83 8.48 4.04
C ILE A 70 0.92 9.84 3.35
N PRO A 71 1.43 10.89 4.02
CA PRO A 71 1.54 12.20 3.41
C PRO A 71 2.59 12.20 2.31
N LEU A 72 2.33 12.92 1.23
CA LEU A 72 3.29 13.14 0.17
C LEU A 72 3.74 14.60 0.18
N ASN A 73 5.02 14.79 -0.08
CA ASN A 73 5.65 16.10 0.05
C ASN A 73 5.35 17.00 -1.14
N ASN A 74 5.10 16.41 -2.30
CA ASN A 74 4.91 17.17 -3.54
C ASN A 74 3.53 16.95 -4.12
N TYR A 75 2.77 18.02 -4.25
CA TYR A 75 1.41 17.96 -4.78
C TYR A 75 1.35 17.73 -6.29
N SER A 76 2.27 18.34 -7.04
CA SER A 76 2.13 18.47 -8.50
C SER A 76 2.85 17.39 -9.30
N HIS A 77 3.75 16.65 -8.70
CA HIS A 77 4.66 15.76 -9.41
C HIS A 77 4.51 14.31 -8.98
N GLU A 78 5.22 13.43 -9.68
CA GLU A 78 5.39 12.06 -9.27
C GLU A 78 6.19 12.00 -7.95
N PHE A 79 6.37 10.81 -7.41
CA PHE A 79 7.11 10.64 -6.17
C PHE A 79 8.53 11.19 -6.29
N ASP A 80 8.86 12.15 -5.43
CA ASP A 80 10.24 12.59 -5.25
C ASP A 80 10.95 11.68 -4.23
N GLU A 81 12.21 11.95 -3.92
CA GLU A 81 12.98 11.11 -3.00
C GLU A 81 12.40 11.13 -1.58
N ASP A 82 11.89 12.27 -1.14
CA ASP A 82 11.24 12.38 0.17
C ASP A 82 9.95 11.55 0.22
N ASP A 83 9.17 11.58 -0.85
CA ASP A 83 7.95 10.78 -0.96
C ASP A 83 8.27 9.29 -0.90
N LYS A 84 9.31 8.85 -1.58
CA LYS A 84 9.75 7.46 -1.56
C LYS A 84 10.17 7.02 -0.18
N ASP A 85 10.90 7.86 0.53
CA ASP A 85 11.32 7.58 1.90
C ASP A 85 10.11 7.51 2.84
N TYR A 86 9.14 8.39 2.68
CA TYR A 86 7.89 8.35 3.45
C TYR A 86 7.14 7.05 3.20
N VAL A 87 7.00 6.64 1.94
CA VAL A 87 6.30 5.38 1.63
C VAL A 87 6.99 4.20 2.32
N ARG A 88 8.31 4.10 2.22
CA ARG A 88 9.06 3.01 2.84
C ARG A 88 8.90 2.98 4.35
N GLU A 89 9.04 4.14 4.98
CA GLU A 89 8.97 4.27 6.43
C GLU A 89 7.56 3.99 6.96
N TYR A 90 6.55 4.62 6.36
CA TYR A 90 5.17 4.48 6.83
C TYR A 90 4.61 3.08 6.60
N ILE A 91 4.92 2.47 5.47
CA ILE A 91 4.49 1.09 5.21
C ILE A 91 5.10 0.14 6.24
N LYS A 92 6.39 0.25 6.47
CA LYS A 92 7.10 -0.57 7.45
C LYS A 92 6.49 -0.44 8.84
N ASP A 93 6.33 0.79 9.31
CA ASP A 93 5.83 1.07 10.65
C ASP A 93 4.38 0.65 10.83
N TYR A 94 3.53 0.96 9.85
CA TYR A 94 2.11 0.64 9.92
C TYR A 94 1.87 -0.86 10.02
N PHE A 95 2.48 -1.63 9.14
CA PHE A 95 2.21 -3.06 9.11
C PHE A 95 2.92 -3.80 10.24
N LYS A 96 4.04 -3.31 10.69
CA LYS A 96 4.70 -3.82 11.88
C LYS A 96 3.81 -3.69 13.11
N LEU A 97 3.14 -2.56 13.26
CA LEU A 97 2.24 -2.30 14.39
C LEU A 97 0.92 -3.08 14.26
N CYS A 98 0.30 -3.06 13.08
CA CYS A 98 -1.01 -3.67 12.87
C CYS A 98 -1.01 -5.18 12.98
N ASN A 99 0.04 -5.82 12.51
CA ASN A 99 0.12 -7.27 12.51
C ASN A 99 0.62 -7.84 13.83
N ASN A 100 1.08 -6.99 14.73
CA ASN A 100 1.58 -7.41 16.03
C ASN A 100 2.67 -8.49 15.94
N LEU A 101 3.25 -8.65 14.76
CA LEU A 101 4.21 -9.70 14.47
C LEU A 101 5.65 -9.24 14.60
N GLY A 102 5.88 -7.92 14.53
CA GLY A 102 7.23 -7.37 14.59
C GLY A 102 8.13 -7.84 13.45
N PHE A 103 7.55 -8.42 12.39
CA PHE A 103 8.30 -8.99 11.29
C PHE A 103 8.23 -8.10 10.07
N GLU A 104 9.36 -7.55 9.68
CA GLU A 104 9.50 -6.81 8.44
C GLU A 104 9.32 -7.72 7.22
N ASP A 105 9.36 -9.03 7.44
CA ASP A 105 9.33 -10.06 6.39
C ASP A 105 7.98 -10.75 6.23
N ALA A 106 6.94 -10.28 6.94
CA ALA A 106 5.61 -10.87 6.79
C ALA A 106 5.18 -10.74 5.32
N PRO A 107 4.78 -11.85 4.66
CA PRO A 107 4.46 -11.80 3.24
C PRO A 107 3.13 -11.12 2.97
N VAL A 108 3.07 -10.45 1.82
CA VAL A 108 1.82 -9.96 1.24
C VAL A 108 1.70 -10.50 -0.18
N TRP A 109 0.47 -10.57 -0.68
CA TRP A 109 0.18 -11.01 -2.04
C TRP A 109 -0.45 -9.86 -2.80
N VAL A 110 0.28 -9.31 -3.75
CA VAL A 110 -0.18 -8.19 -4.58
C VAL A 110 -0.89 -8.75 -5.79
N GLU A 111 -2.11 -8.27 -6.03
CA GLU A 111 -2.91 -8.66 -7.19
C GLU A 111 -2.46 -7.87 -8.41
N GLU A 112 -2.17 -8.58 -9.49
CA GLU A 112 -1.80 -7.98 -10.76
C GLU A 112 -2.70 -8.52 -11.87
N GLU A 113 -3.10 -7.65 -12.78
CA GLU A 113 -3.81 -8.04 -14.00
C GLU A 113 -2.82 -8.33 -15.12
N VAL A 114 -2.97 -9.48 -15.75
CA VAL A 114 -2.08 -9.93 -16.81
C VAL A 114 -2.86 -10.16 -18.10
#